data_0b8e454f69563387716168861343c283
#
_entry.id   0b8e454f69563387716168861343c283
#
_cell.length_a   1.000
_cell.length_b   1.000
_cell.length_c   1.000
_cell.angle_alpha   90.00
_cell.angle_beta   90.00
_cell.angle_gamma   90.00
#
_symmetry.space_group_name_H-M   'P 1'
#
loop_
_entity.id
_entity.type
_entity.pdbx_description
1 polymer ?
#
loop_
_entity_poly.entity_id
_entity_poly.type
_entity_poly.pdbx_seq_one_letter_code
_entity_poly.pdbx_strand_id
1 'polypeptide(L)'
;MTQKILHTISKWALVIGALMMLLQMPAQALSTQQEIIEKARLTFLKLVTGQDFKSLPDYVKKAKAILIFPSLIKGGFIIGAEGGTGVLLVRDDVKGWSDPAFYTLASGSVGLQIGGQVSEVVFTIMTPKGLEAIIRNQFKFGGSVSVAAGPVGIGVGTSSSTNLKADVYSFASSVGLFGGISFDGAGVLARESLNTGYYGKGATTEAILVERRFSNPEAKPLKDTIIKYSR
;
A
#
# COMPACT_ATOMS: atom_id res chain seq x y z
N MET A 1 38.52 -39.98 39.49
CA MET A 1 38.27 -39.70 38.09
C MET A 1 36.83 -39.21 37.83
N THR A 2 35.87 -39.62 38.61
CA THR A 2 34.42 -39.32 38.52
C THR A 2 34.02 -37.88 38.83
N GLN A 3 34.66 -37.16 39.76
CA GLN A 3 34.30 -35.78 40.13
C GLN A 3 34.61 -34.74 39.06
N LYS A 4 35.65 -34.90 38.25
CA LYS A 4 35.99 -33.97 37.15
C LYS A 4 35.00 -34.06 36.00
N ILE A 5 34.44 -35.26 35.74
CA ILE A 5 33.44 -35.47 34.67
C ILE A 5 32.12 -34.82 35.03
N LEU A 6 31.67 -34.94 36.31
CA LEU A 6 30.43 -34.26 36.76
C LEU A 6 30.50 -32.73 36.66
N HIS A 7 31.66 -32.14 36.95
CA HIS A 7 31.84 -30.68 36.87
C HIS A 7 31.82 -30.15 35.41
N THR A 8 32.30 -30.96 34.48
CA THR A 8 32.30 -30.62 33.05
C THR A 8 30.88 -30.70 32.47
N ILE A 9 30.12 -31.74 32.83
CA ILE A 9 28.72 -31.91 32.39
C ILE A 9 27.81 -30.75 32.91
N SER A 10 28.02 -30.32 34.17
CA SER A 10 27.28 -29.19 34.75
C SER A 10 27.53 -27.86 34.02
N LYS A 11 28.77 -27.61 33.59
CA LYS A 11 29.10 -26.40 32.83
C LYS A 11 28.48 -26.40 31.42
N TRP A 12 28.47 -27.54 30.75
CA TRP A 12 27.82 -27.65 29.44
C TRP A 12 26.29 -27.56 29.50
N ALA A 13 25.67 -28.08 30.57
CA ALA A 13 24.24 -27.95 30.81
C ALA A 13 23.80 -26.48 31.02
N LEU A 14 24.63 -25.70 31.73
CA LEU A 14 24.42 -24.25 31.92
C LEU A 14 24.59 -23.47 30.62
N VAL A 15 25.55 -23.81 29.77
CA VAL A 15 25.75 -23.16 28.45
C VAL A 15 24.62 -23.48 27.50
N ILE A 16 24.15 -24.74 27.48
CA ILE A 16 23.01 -25.15 26.64
C ILE A 16 21.71 -24.49 27.13
N GLY A 17 21.50 -24.38 28.44
CA GLY A 17 20.35 -23.68 29.03
C GLY A 17 20.35 -22.19 28.70
N ALA A 18 21.50 -21.54 28.76
CA ALA A 18 21.63 -20.13 28.37
C ALA A 18 21.42 -19.91 26.86
N LEU A 19 21.88 -20.84 26.02
CA LEU A 19 21.69 -20.80 24.57
C LEU A 19 20.21 -21.03 24.20
N MET A 20 19.49 -21.91 24.89
CA MET A 20 18.04 -22.10 24.71
C MET A 20 17.21 -20.89 25.18
N MET A 21 17.65 -20.16 26.21
CA MET A 21 16.98 -18.92 26.63
C MET A 21 17.13 -17.80 25.60
N LEU A 22 18.23 -17.73 24.85
CA LEU A 22 18.44 -16.77 23.76
C LEU A 22 17.58 -17.05 22.53
N LEU A 23 17.06 -18.27 22.37
CA LEU A 23 16.16 -18.66 21.28
C LEU A 23 14.68 -18.37 21.57
N GLN A 24 14.34 -17.94 22.77
CA GLN A 24 12.96 -17.58 23.18
C GLN A 24 12.69 -16.07 23.09
N MET A 25 13.33 -15.34 22.19
CA MET A 25 12.85 -14.01 21.84
C MET A 25 11.46 -14.17 21.19
N PRO A 26 10.38 -13.65 21.83
CA PRO A 26 9.07 -13.70 21.19
C PRO A 26 9.20 -12.97 19.85
N ALA A 27 8.97 -13.68 18.75
CA ALA A 27 8.75 -13.04 17.47
C ALA A 27 7.50 -12.17 17.65
N GLN A 28 7.69 -10.86 17.87
CA GLN A 28 6.58 -9.94 17.92
C GLN A 28 5.89 -9.99 16.55
N ALA A 29 4.71 -10.60 16.51
CA ALA A 29 3.88 -10.54 15.32
C ALA A 29 3.59 -9.06 15.03
N LEU A 30 3.81 -8.65 13.78
CA LEU A 30 3.48 -7.31 13.34
C LEU A 30 2.00 -7.05 13.59
N SER A 31 1.64 -5.84 14.02
CA SER A 31 0.24 -5.44 14.08
C SER A 31 -0.37 -5.50 12.67
N THR A 32 -1.68 -5.68 12.57
CA THR A 32 -2.38 -5.68 11.27
C THR A 32 -2.06 -4.42 10.47
N GLN A 33 -1.94 -3.27 11.13
CA GLN A 33 -1.61 -1.99 10.51
C GLN A 33 -0.18 -2.00 9.95
N GLN A 34 0.77 -2.48 10.73
CA GLN A 34 2.17 -2.55 10.30
C GLN A 34 2.36 -3.57 9.16
N GLU A 35 1.61 -4.65 9.17
CA GLU A 35 1.60 -5.60 8.06
C GLU A 35 1.12 -4.96 6.75
N ILE A 36 0.06 -4.15 6.79
CA ILE A 36 -0.45 -3.42 5.62
C ILE A 36 0.61 -2.44 5.11
N ILE A 37 1.28 -1.69 6.01
CA ILE A 37 2.33 -0.74 5.65
C ILE A 37 3.52 -1.43 4.98
N GLU A 38 3.97 -2.55 5.54
CA GLU A 38 5.09 -3.30 4.97
C GLU A 38 4.73 -3.92 3.60
N LYS A 39 3.53 -4.49 3.47
CA LYS A 39 3.02 -4.97 2.18
C LYS A 39 2.92 -3.84 1.16
N ALA A 40 2.45 -2.65 1.56
CA ALA A 40 2.40 -1.48 0.69
C ALA A 40 3.80 -1.04 0.24
N ARG A 41 4.81 -1.09 1.13
CA ARG A 41 6.21 -0.82 0.79
C ARG A 41 6.74 -1.79 -0.26
N LEU A 42 6.51 -3.09 -0.07
CA LEU A 42 6.95 -4.13 -0.99
C LEU A 42 6.25 -4.02 -2.35
N THR A 43 4.95 -3.76 -2.36
CA THR A 43 4.16 -3.52 -3.58
C THR A 43 4.69 -2.30 -4.34
N PHE A 44 4.89 -1.17 -3.65
CA PHE A 44 5.45 0.02 -4.28
C PHE A 44 6.83 -0.26 -4.88
N LEU A 45 7.72 -0.91 -4.11
CA LEU A 45 9.06 -1.27 -4.59
C LEU A 45 9.01 -2.18 -5.81
N LYS A 46 8.17 -3.22 -5.79
CA LYS A 46 7.98 -4.15 -6.90
C LYS A 46 7.53 -3.41 -8.17
N LEU A 47 6.53 -2.54 -8.07
CA LEU A 47 6.01 -1.85 -9.25
C LEU A 47 6.99 -0.78 -9.76
N VAL A 48 7.59 0.01 -8.86
CA VAL A 48 8.48 1.12 -9.27
C VAL A 48 9.81 0.64 -9.87
N THR A 49 10.24 -0.59 -9.56
CA THR A 49 11.43 -1.22 -10.15
C THR A 49 11.08 -2.20 -11.27
N GLY A 50 9.80 -2.48 -11.47
CA GLY A 50 9.31 -3.45 -12.46
C GLY A 50 9.53 -2.98 -13.89
N GLN A 51 9.88 -3.92 -14.76
CA GLN A 51 10.12 -3.63 -16.18
C GLN A 51 8.84 -3.17 -16.92
N ASP A 52 7.68 -3.59 -16.44
CA ASP A 52 6.38 -3.24 -17.03
C ASP A 52 5.96 -1.80 -16.75
N PHE A 53 6.49 -1.18 -15.67
CA PHE A 53 6.07 0.15 -15.20
C PHE A 53 7.22 1.16 -15.18
N LYS A 54 8.06 1.17 -16.22
CA LYS A 54 9.23 2.06 -16.33
C LYS A 54 8.91 3.55 -16.21
N SER A 55 7.68 3.94 -16.51
CA SER A 55 7.20 5.31 -16.38
C SER A 55 6.79 5.68 -14.94
N LEU A 56 6.51 4.70 -14.07
CA LEU A 56 6.01 4.96 -12.73
C LEU A 56 6.91 5.93 -11.91
N PRO A 57 8.25 5.82 -11.93
CA PRO A 57 9.11 6.79 -11.24
C PRO A 57 8.84 8.25 -11.64
N ASP A 58 8.59 8.53 -12.92
CA ASP A 58 8.34 9.88 -13.41
C ASP A 58 6.98 10.43 -12.93
N TYR A 59 6.00 9.55 -12.77
CA TYR A 59 4.71 9.91 -12.17
C TYR A 59 4.85 10.16 -10.67
N VAL A 60 5.61 9.32 -9.96
CA VAL A 60 5.91 9.48 -8.53
C VAL A 60 6.59 10.82 -8.23
N LYS A 61 7.55 11.24 -9.07
CA LYS A 61 8.22 12.54 -8.95
C LYS A 61 7.28 13.73 -9.02
N LYS A 62 6.22 13.62 -9.80
CA LYS A 62 5.23 14.71 -10.05
C LYS A 62 3.99 14.58 -9.17
N ALA A 63 3.78 13.46 -8.51
CA ALA A 63 2.58 13.17 -7.73
C ALA A 63 2.46 14.07 -6.50
N LYS A 64 1.24 14.53 -6.24
CA LYS A 64 0.84 15.19 -5.00
C LYS A 64 0.56 14.20 -3.88
N ALA A 65 0.16 12.97 -4.24
CA ALA A 65 -0.04 11.88 -3.31
C ALA A 65 0.12 10.53 -4.00
N ILE A 66 0.39 9.49 -3.20
CA ILE A 66 0.48 8.11 -3.65
C ILE A 66 -0.45 7.28 -2.78
N LEU A 67 -1.34 6.51 -3.42
CA LEU A 67 -2.24 5.58 -2.75
C LEU A 67 -1.89 4.16 -3.20
N ILE A 68 -1.58 3.29 -2.25
CA ILE A 68 -1.07 1.94 -2.51
C ILE A 68 -2.02 0.93 -1.91
N PHE A 69 -2.53 0.03 -2.74
CA PHE A 69 -3.27 -1.16 -2.33
C PHE A 69 -2.43 -2.40 -2.58
N PRO A 70 -1.88 -3.04 -1.53
CA PRO A 70 -1.02 -4.21 -1.69
C PRO A 70 -1.79 -5.47 -2.07
N SER A 71 -3.10 -5.48 -1.85
CA SER A 71 -3.97 -6.60 -2.22
C SER A 71 -5.39 -6.09 -2.40
N LEU A 72 -5.84 -6.06 -3.65
CA LEU A 72 -7.24 -5.91 -4.01
C LEU A 72 -7.75 -7.27 -4.46
N ILE A 73 -8.70 -7.82 -3.75
CA ILE A 73 -9.30 -9.13 -4.04
C ILE A 73 -10.61 -8.88 -4.77
N LYS A 74 -10.71 -9.42 -5.97
CA LYS A 74 -11.95 -9.43 -6.77
C LYS A 74 -12.45 -10.87 -6.88
N GLY A 75 -13.72 -11.07 -6.61
CA GLY A 75 -14.35 -12.37 -6.74
C GLY A 75 -15.83 -12.23 -7.07
N GLY A 76 -16.40 -13.22 -7.77
CA GLY A 76 -17.82 -13.25 -8.08
C GLY A 76 -18.24 -14.37 -9.03
N PHE A 77 -19.55 -14.57 -9.10
CA PHE A 77 -20.18 -15.51 -10.01
C PHE A 77 -21.22 -14.80 -10.92
N ILE A 78 -22.24 -14.20 -10.34
CA ILE A 78 -23.24 -13.36 -11.01
C ILE A 78 -23.16 -11.94 -10.46
N ILE A 79 -22.84 -11.83 -9.17
CA ILE A 79 -22.54 -10.59 -8.49
C ILE A 79 -21.08 -10.68 -8.08
N GLY A 80 -20.30 -9.67 -8.44
CA GLY A 80 -18.89 -9.54 -8.06
C GLY A 80 -18.71 -8.47 -7.00
N ALA A 81 -17.70 -8.68 -6.16
CA ALA A 81 -17.20 -7.66 -5.25
C ALA A 81 -15.70 -7.58 -5.38
N GLU A 82 -15.17 -6.36 -5.26
CA GLU A 82 -13.75 -6.10 -5.18
C GLU A 82 -13.47 -5.24 -3.96
N GLY A 83 -12.40 -5.55 -3.24
CA GLY A 83 -12.03 -4.75 -2.10
C GLY A 83 -10.65 -5.05 -1.57
N GLY A 84 -10.14 -4.08 -0.81
CA GLY A 84 -8.87 -4.22 -0.11
C GLY A 84 -8.54 -2.98 0.70
N THR A 85 -7.57 -3.13 1.59
CA THR A 85 -7.05 -2.05 2.42
C THR A 85 -5.68 -1.62 1.91
N GLY A 86 -5.46 -0.31 1.87
CA GLY A 86 -4.22 0.30 1.42
C GLY A 86 -3.87 1.53 2.24
N VAL A 87 -2.87 2.27 1.79
CA VAL A 87 -2.37 3.46 2.47
C VAL A 87 -2.16 4.62 1.50
N LEU A 88 -2.52 5.82 1.94
CA LEU A 88 -2.29 7.08 1.25
C LEU A 88 -1.18 7.88 1.94
N LEU A 89 -0.23 8.37 1.15
CA LEU A 89 0.74 9.37 1.58
C LEU A 89 0.59 10.62 0.72
N VAL A 90 0.65 11.79 1.34
CA VAL A 90 0.52 13.09 0.68
C VAL A 90 1.84 13.82 0.68
N ARG A 91 2.19 14.46 -0.44
CA ARG A 91 3.38 15.29 -0.58
C ARG A 91 3.03 16.75 -0.36
N ASP A 92 3.81 17.39 0.47
CA ASP A 92 3.85 18.83 0.65
C ASP A 92 5.20 19.35 0.15
N ASP A 93 5.22 20.51 -0.49
CA ASP A 93 6.45 21.06 -1.08
C ASP A 93 7.47 21.51 -0.03
N VAL A 94 7.02 21.79 1.20
CA VAL A 94 7.89 22.24 2.31
C VAL A 94 8.14 21.09 3.29
N LYS A 95 7.06 20.39 3.71
CA LYS A 95 7.12 19.35 4.75
C LYS A 95 7.48 17.96 4.20
N GLY A 96 7.52 17.79 2.88
CA GLY A 96 7.76 16.49 2.23
C GLY A 96 6.60 15.52 2.33
N TRP A 97 6.88 14.22 2.32
CA TRP A 97 5.86 13.16 2.39
C TRP A 97 5.30 12.98 3.81
N SER A 98 3.98 12.76 3.90
CA SER A 98 3.29 12.44 5.17
C SER A 98 3.65 11.06 5.69
N ASP A 99 3.28 10.81 6.92
CA ASP A 99 3.01 9.45 7.37
C ASP A 99 1.76 8.89 6.66
N PRO A 100 1.63 7.55 6.51
CA PRO A 100 0.54 6.94 5.78
C PRO A 100 -0.78 6.96 6.56
N ALA A 101 -1.89 7.27 5.90
CA ALA A 101 -3.23 7.03 6.43
C ALA A 101 -3.88 5.84 5.72
N PHE A 102 -4.68 5.07 6.46
CA PHE A 102 -5.32 3.85 5.95
C PHE A 102 -6.61 4.16 5.22
N TYR A 103 -6.78 3.49 4.08
CA TYR A 103 -7.95 3.59 3.20
C TYR A 103 -8.44 2.20 2.80
N THR A 104 -9.70 2.09 2.41
CA THR A 104 -10.24 0.93 1.71
C THR A 104 -10.71 1.33 0.33
N LEU A 105 -10.50 0.45 -0.64
CA LEU A 105 -11.20 0.49 -1.92
C LEU A 105 -12.28 -0.58 -1.86
N ALA A 106 -13.48 -0.25 -2.28
CA ALA A 106 -14.58 -1.19 -2.40
C ALA A 106 -15.39 -0.91 -3.65
N SER A 107 -15.73 -1.96 -4.39
CA SER A 107 -16.65 -1.91 -5.52
C SER A 107 -17.57 -3.11 -5.54
N GLY A 108 -18.76 -2.92 -6.12
CA GLY A 108 -19.68 -3.99 -6.47
C GLY A 108 -19.87 -4.01 -7.97
N SER A 109 -19.94 -5.18 -8.57
CA SER A 109 -20.24 -5.34 -9.99
C SER A 109 -21.31 -6.42 -10.18
N VAL A 110 -22.14 -6.23 -11.21
CA VAL A 110 -23.12 -7.25 -11.65
C VAL A 110 -22.71 -7.69 -13.03
N GLY A 111 -22.55 -8.99 -13.22
CA GLY A 111 -22.20 -9.57 -14.51
C GLY A 111 -21.80 -11.05 -14.40
N LEU A 112 -21.90 -11.76 -15.52
CA LEU A 112 -21.47 -13.16 -15.61
C LEU A 112 -19.94 -13.23 -15.63
N GLN A 113 -19.32 -13.18 -14.45
CA GLN A 113 -17.87 -13.32 -14.26
C GLN A 113 -17.61 -14.37 -13.19
N ILE A 114 -17.07 -15.52 -13.60
CA ILE A 114 -16.65 -16.59 -12.68
C ILE A 114 -15.15 -16.48 -12.49
N GLY A 115 -14.71 -16.29 -11.26
CA GLY A 115 -13.29 -16.32 -10.95
C GLY A 115 -12.90 -15.47 -9.76
N GLY A 116 -11.59 -15.52 -9.48
CA GLY A 116 -10.93 -14.70 -8.48
C GLY A 116 -9.70 -14.05 -9.08
N GLN A 117 -9.40 -12.83 -8.65
CA GLN A 117 -8.21 -12.08 -9.02
C GLN A 117 -7.67 -11.38 -7.79
N VAL A 118 -6.36 -11.33 -7.68
CA VAL A 118 -5.65 -10.49 -6.71
C VAL A 118 -4.81 -9.49 -7.48
N SER A 119 -4.91 -8.23 -7.11
CA SER A 119 -4.19 -7.14 -7.76
C SER A 119 -3.42 -6.31 -6.74
N GLU A 120 -2.21 -5.92 -7.12
CA GLU A 120 -1.40 -4.92 -6.45
C GLU A 120 -1.49 -3.63 -7.24
N VAL A 121 -1.84 -2.52 -6.59
CA VAL A 121 -2.11 -1.27 -7.30
C VAL A 121 -1.43 -0.08 -6.62
N VAL A 122 -0.77 0.74 -7.43
CA VAL A 122 -0.27 2.07 -7.05
C VAL A 122 -1.02 3.12 -7.86
N PHE A 123 -1.72 4.01 -7.18
CA PHE A 123 -2.30 5.21 -7.77
C PHE A 123 -1.39 6.40 -7.50
N THR A 124 -1.05 7.15 -8.56
CA THR A 124 -0.39 8.44 -8.45
C THR A 124 -1.41 9.55 -8.65
N ILE A 125 -1.63 10.36 -7.64
CA ILE A 125 -2.58 11.46 -7.62
C ILE A 125 -1.85 12.72 -8.09
N MET A 126 -2.26 13.27 -9.23
CA MET A 126 -1.53 14.33 -9.92
C MET A 126 -2.09 15.72 -9.64
N THR A 127 -3.38 15.83 -9.30
CA THR A 127 -4.05 17.13 -9.15
C THR A 127 -4.55 17.35 -7.73
N PRO A 128 -4.68 18.64 -7.30
CA PRO A 128 -5.33 18.98 -6.03
C PRO A 128 -6.77 18.45 -5.96
N LYS A 129 -7.51 18.50 -7.09
CA LYS A 129 -8.88 18.01 -7.19
C LYS A 129 -8.97 16.51 -6.84
N GLY A 130 -8.08 15.68 -7.43
CA GLY A 130 -8.02 14.25 -7.13
C GLY A 130 -7.67 13.96 -5.67
N LEU A 131 -6.72 14.72 -5.11
CA LEU A 131 -6.32 14.61 -3.72
C LEU A 131 -7.46 14.98 -2.76
N GLU A 132 -8.11 16.12 -2.99
CA GLU A 132 -9.21 16.59 -2.15
C GLU A 132 -10.38 15.60 -2.14
N ALA A 133 -10.73 15.04 -3.31
CA ALA A 133 -11.78 14.04 -3.40
C ALA A 133 -11.49 12.79 -2.55
N ILE A 134 -10.23 12.34 -2.49
CA ILE A 134 -9.82 11.18 -1.66
C ILE A 134 -9.89 11.54 -0.17
N ILE A 135 -9.33 12.68 0.22
CA ILE A 135 -9.30 13.12 1.64
C ILE A 135 -10.73 13.28 2.18
N ARG A 136 -11.64 13.82 1.38
CA ARG A 136 -13.05 14.04 1.77
C ARG A 136 -13.94 12.79 1.63
N ASN A 137 -13.40 11.62 1.31
CA ASN A 137 -14.15 10.39 1.05
C ASN A 137 -15.21 10.53 -0.09
N GLN A 138 -14.95 11.40 -1.06
CA GLN A 138 -15.81 11.67 -2.20
C GLN A 138 -15.28 11.06 -3.51
N PHE A 139 -14.17 10.31 -3.42
CA PHE A 139 -13.54 9.72 -4.58
C PHE A 139 -14.33 8.48 -5.05
N LYS A 140 -14.83 8.56 -6.27
CA LYS A 140 -15.47 7.47 -7.01
C LYS A 140 -14.86 7.35 -8.38
N PHE A 141 -14.46 6.14 -8.76
CA PHE A 141 -14.02 5.85 -10.14
C PHE A 141 -15.19 6.00 -11.11
N GLY A 142 -14.97 6.70 -12.23
CA GLY A 142 -16.03 7.06 -13.18
C GLY A 142 -16.87 8.27 -12.76
N GLY A 143 -16.50 8.94 -11.66
CA GLY A 143 -17.12 10.16 -11.17
C GLY A 143 -16.49 11.45 -11.72
N SER A 144 -16.45 12.50 -10.90
CA SER A 144 -15.91 13.82 -11.29
C SER A 144 -14.38 13.87 -11.42
N VAL A 145 -13.66 12.87 -10.88
CA VAL A 145 -12.20 12.74 -10.95
C VAL A 145 -11.84 11.81 -12.10
N SER A 146 -10.99 12.28 -12.99
CA SER A 146 -10.53 11.48 -14.12
C SER A 146 -9.44 10.50 -13.69
N VAL A 147 -9.59 9.23 -14.08
CA VAL A 147 -8.60 8.18 -13.82
C VAL A 147 -8.16 7.55 -15.12
N ALA A 148 -6.86 7.40 -15.31
CA ALA A 148 -6.29 6.72 -16.46
C ALA A 148 -5.37 5.57 -16.02
N ALA A 149 -5.26 4.54 -16.83
CA ALA A 149 -4.20 3.54 -16.67
C ALA A 149 -2.85 4.18 -16.96
N GLY A 150 -1.87 3.95 -16.09
CA GLY A 150 -0.50 4.35 -16.34
C GLY A 150 0.08 3.57 -17.52
N PRO A 151 1.06 4.13 -18.23
CA PRO A 151 1.71 3.45 -19.34
C PRO A 151 2.38 2.15 -18.89
N VAL A 152 2.11 1.05 -19.62
CA VAL A 152 2.65 -0.30 -19.35
C VAL A 152 3.52 -0.71 -20.53
N GLY A 153 4.71 -1.27 -20.24
CA GLY A 153 5.58 -1.90 -21.24
C GLY A 153 6.55 -0.96 -21.96
N ILE A 154 7.49 -1.60 -22.70
CA ILE A 154 8.37 -0.96 -23.66
C ILE A 154 7.71 -1.12 -25.03
N GLY A 155 7.37 -0.03 -25.68
CA GLY A 155 6.86 -0.05 -27.05
C GLY A 155 5.37 -0.24 -27.16
N VAL A 156 4.59 0.28 -26.22
CA VAL A 156 3.16 0.42 -26.44
C VAL A 156 2.95 1.44 -27.55
N GLY A 157 2.74 0.89 -28.73
CA GLY A 157 2.01 1.58 -29.78
C GLY A 157 0.70 2.03 -29.17
N THR A 158 0.59 3.34 -28.98
CA THR A 158 -0.64 4.08 -29.09
C THR A 158 -1.92 3.32 -28.79
N SER A 159 -2.25 3.08 -27.56
CA SER A 159 -3.64 3.18 -27.16
C SER A 159 -3.86 4.60 -26.62
N SER A 160 -4.02 5.46 -27.55
CA SER A 160 -4.90 6.63 -27.61
C SER A 160 -5.51 7.06 -26.26
N SER A 161 -4.76 7.83 -25.52
CA SER A 161 -5.27 9.04 -24.90
C SER A 161 -4.14 10.06 -24.82
N THR A 162 -3.72 10.47 -26.01
CA THR A 162 -3.00 11.70 -26.22
C THR A 162 -3.68 12.82 -25.46
N ASN A 163 -2.95 13.40 -24.49
CA ASN A 163 -3.23 14.70 -23.88
C ASN A 163 -4.38 14.86 -22.87
N LEU A 164 -5.01 13.84 -22.38
CA LEU A 164 -5.87 14.01 -21.20
C LEU A 164 -4.99 13.89 -19.96
N LYS A 165 -4.67 15.02 -19.34
CA LYS A 165 -4.07 15.07 -18.01
C LYS A 165 -5.08 14.51 -17.02
N ALA A 166 -4.98 13.21 -16.72
CA ALA A 166 -5.82 12.60 -15.72
C ALA A 166 -5.47 13.12 -14.31
N ASP A 167 -6.48 13.20 -13.45
CA ASP A 167 -6.29 13.55 -12.05
C ASP A 167 -5.51 12.45 -11.30
N VAL A 168 -5.71 11.20 -11.71
CA VAL A 168 -5.11 10.01 -11.10
C VAL A 168 -4.66 9.04 -12.19
N TYR A 169 -3.47 8.44 -12.02
CA TYR A 169 -3.02 7.32 -12.84
C TYR A 169 -2.88 6.07 -11.99
N SER A 170 -3.35 4.93 -12.52
CA SER A 170 -3.26 3.62 -11.88
C SER A 170 -2.19 2.76 -12.53
N PHE A 171 -1.31 2.19 -11.72
CA PHE A 171 -0.32 1.19 -12.10
C PHE A 171 -0.64 -0.09 -11.34
N ALA A 172 -1.01 -1.14 -12.06
CA ALA A 172 -1.55 -2.32 -11.43
C ALA A 172 -0.97 -3.60 -12.02
N SER A 173 -0.58 -4.51 -11.12
CA SER A 173 -0.15 -5.88 -11.44
C SER A 173 -1.18 -6.85 -10.90
N SER A 174 -1.69 -7.76 -11.72
CA SER A 174 -2.73 -8.70 -11.31
C SER A 174 -2.38 -10.13 -11.64
N VAL A 175 -2.85 -11.04 -10.79
CA VAL A 175 -2.78 -12.49 -10.97
C VAL A 175 -4.19 -13.04 -10.82
N GLY A 176 -4.66 -13.80 -11.83
CA GLY A 176 -5.99 -14.42 -11.79
C GLY A 176 -6.61 -14.54 -13.18
N LEU A 177 -7.89 -14.94 -13.18
CA LEU A 177 -8.62 -15.32 -14.40
C LEU A 177 -9.21 -14.11 -15.18
N PHE A 178 -9.11 -12.90 -14.65
CA PHE A 178 -9.64 -11.70 -15.31
C PHE A 178 -8.56 -10.98 -16.11
N GLY A 179 -8.82 -10.73 -17.38
CA GLY A 179 -7.87 -10.12 -18.32
C GLY A 179 -7.72 -8.60 -18.24
N GLY A 180 -7.93 -7.98 -17.08
CA GLY A 180 -7.78 -6.54 -16.91
C GLY A 180 -8.32 -6.05 -15.58
N ILE A 181 -7.96 -4.81 -15.21
CA ILE A 181 -8.43 -4.15 -13.99
C ILE A 181 -9.36 -3.00 -14.42
N SER A 182 -10.61 -3.06 -13.97
CA SER A 182 -11.56 -1.96 -14.07
C SER A 182 -11.99 -1.59 -12.66
N PHE A 183 -11.91 -0.30 -12.36
CA PHE A 183 -12.33 0.26 -11.08
C PHE A 183 -13.67 1.00 -11.17
N ASP A 184 -14.42 0.84 -12.26
CA ASP A 184 -15.67 1.55 -12.48
C ASP A 184 -16.65 1.33 -11.33
N GLY A 185 -17.14 2.43 -10.77
CA GLY A 185 -18.04 2.41 -9.62
C GLY A 185 -17.38 2.15 -8.27
N ALA A 186 -16.07 1.87 -8.22
CA ALA A 186 -15.36 1.71 -6.96
C ALA A 186 -15.26 3.03 -6.20
N GLY A 187 -15.38 2.95 -4.86
CA GLY A 187 -15.15 4.06 -3.95
C GLY A 187 -13.89 3.85 -3.12
N VAL A 188 -13.23 4.96 -2.78
CA VAL A 188 -12.10 4.98 -1.85
C VAL A 188 -12.51 5.72 -0.60
N LEU A 189 -12.42 5.05 0.55
CA LEU A 189 -12.91 5.54 1.84
C LEU A 189 -11.82 5.41 2.92
N ALA A 190 -11.70 6.40 3.78
CA ALA A 190 -10.79 6.38 4.91
C ALA A 190 -11.16 5.29 5.93
N ARG A 191 -10.15 4.66 6.51
CA ARG A 191 -10.28 3.64 7.56
C ARG A 191 -9.87 4.24 8.91
N GLU A 192 -10.74 5.11 9.46
CA GLU A 192 -10.46 5.84 10.69
C GLU A 192 -10.16 4.92 11.89
N SER A 193 -10.77 3.72 11.93
CA SER A 193 -10.46 2.73 12.97
C SER A 193 -9.03 2.20 12.89
N LEU A 194 -8.48 2.02 11.68
CA LEU A 194 -7.08 1.62 11.51
C LEU A 194 -6.14 2.79 11.80
N ASN A 195 -6.49 4.02 11.40
CA ASN A 195 -5.74 5.22 11.72
C ASN A 195 -5.63 5.40 13.24
N THR A 196 -6.76 5.33 13.96
CA THR A 196 -6.78 5.43 15.41
C THR A 196 -6.03 4.29 16.10
N GLY A 197 -6.13 3.06 15.56
CA GLY A 197 -5.40 1.91 16.09
C GLY A 197 -3.88 2.01 15.92
N TYR A 198 -3.41 2.71 14.88
CA TYR A 198 -1.99 2.84 14.57
C TYR A 198 -1.32 4.06 15.19
N TYR A 199 -2.03 5.18 15.27
CA TYR A 199 -1.50 6.47 15.73
C TYR A 199 -2.05 6.91 17.08
N GLY A 200 -3.13 6.30 17.56
CA GLY A 200 -3.83 6.70 18.80
C GLY A 200 -5.08 7.54 18.53
N LYS A 201 -5.77 7.87 19.62
CA LYS A 201 -7.03 8.60 19.59
C LYS A 201 -6.89 9.97 18.92
N GLY A 202 -7.84 10.29 18.04
CA GLY A 202 -7.88 11.57 17.32
C GLY A 202 -7.06 11.59 16.03
N ALA A 203 -6.46 10.47 15.63
CA ALA A 203 -5.74 10.33 14.38
C ALA A 203 -6.71 10.20 13.18
N THR A 204 -7.32 11.32 12.81
CA THR A 204 -8.11 11.41 11.59
C THR A 204 -7.22 11.49 10.36
N THR A 205 -7.77 11.16 9.21
CA THR A 205 -7.07 11.26 7.93
C THR A 205 -6.47 12.66 7.70
N GLU A 206 -7.24 13.71 7.99
CA GLU A 206 -6.79 15.10 7.85
C GLU A 206 -5.65 15.41 8.82
N ALA A 207 -5.76 14.98 10.08
CA ALA A 207 -4.72 15.16 11.10
C ALA A 207 -3.39 14.49 10.75
N ILE A 208 -3.44 13.34 10.05
CA ILE A 208 -2.24 12.63 9.60
C ILE A 208 -1.68 13.25 8.32
N LEU A 209 -2.51 13.40 7.29
CA LEU A 209 -2.05 13.71 5.94
C LEU A 209 -1.82 15.19 5.68
N VAL A 210 -2.64 16.06 6.27
CA VAL A 210 -2.62 17.52 6.02
C VAL A 210 -1.95 18.27 7.16
N GLU A 211 -2.48 18.11 8.37
CA GLU A 211 -1.97 18.83 9.54
C GLU A 211 -0.63 18.30 10.04
N ARG A 212 -0.31 17.02 9.75
CA ARG A 212 0.95 16.35 10.18
C ARG A 212 1.10 16.27 11.70
N ARG A 213 -0.01 16.13 12.42
CA ARG A 213 -0.01 16.04 13.90
C ARG A 213 0.35 14.65 14.43
N PHE A 214 0.30 13.63 13.58
CA PHE A 214 0.58 12.24 13.95
C PHE A 214 1.74 11.69 13.12
N SER A 215 2.61 10.94 13.79
CA SER A 215 3.72 10.22 13.19
C SER A 215 3.94 8.89 13.91
N ASN A 216 4.38 7.88 13.17
CA ASN A 216 4.78 6.60 13.72
C ASN A 216 6.11 6.17 13.10
N PRO A 217 7.17 5.95 13.91
CA PRO A 217 8.49 5.53 13.41
C PRO A 217 8.45 4.24 12.58
N GLU A 218 7.51 3.34 12.83
CA GLU A 218 7.35 2.09 12.08
C GLU A 218 6.93 2.31 10.62
N ALA A 219 6.37 3.49 10.28
CA ALA A 219 6.05 3.89 8.90
C ALA A 219 7.27 4.39 8.11
N LYS A 220 8.40 4.65 8.78
CA LYS A 220 9.60 5.24 8.16
C LYS A 220 10.12 4.45 6.97
N PRO A 221 10.22 3.10 6.97
CA PRO A 221 10.71 2.33 5.82
C PRO A 221 9.88 2.55 4.54
N LEU A 222 8.55 2.63 4.63
CA LEU A 222 7.68 2.94 3.50
C LEU A 222 7.95 4.36 2.98
N LYS A 223 7.97 5.33 3.90
CA LYS A 223 8.20 6.75 3.56
C LYS A 223 9.55 6.96 2.89
N ASP A 224 10.63 6.40 3.43
CA ASP A 224 11.97 6.47 2.84
C ASP A 224 12.01 5.83 1.44
N THR A 225 11.30 4.72 1.24
CA THR A 225 11.21 4.08 -0.07
C THR A 225 10.55 5.01 -1.09
N ILE A 226 9.44 5.66 -0.75
CA ILE A 226 8.76 6.62 -1.63
C ILE A 226 9.66 7.83 -1.91
N ILE A 227 10.31 8.39 -0.87
CA ILE A 227 11.24 9.53 -1.01
C ILE A 227 12.36 9.22 -2.01
N LYS A 228 12.91 8.00 -1.96
CA LYS A 228 13.99 7.57 -2.86
C LYS A 228 13.61 7.69 -4.34
N TYR A 229 12.35 7.37 -4.69
CA TYR A 229 11.87 7.38 -6.08
C TYR A 229 11.13 8.67 -6.48
N SER A 230 10.95 9.61 -5.54
CA SER A 230 10.30 10.91 -5.77
C SER A 230 11.27 12.09 -5.94
N ARG A 231 12.56 11.81 -5.94
CA ARG A 231 13.64 12.79 -6.18
C ARG A 231 13.96 12.95 -7.66
#